data_c12ab5a56cb788987c7369acb07a2236
#
_entry.id   c12ab5a56cb788987c7369acb07a2236
#
_cell.length_a   1.000
_cell.length_b   1.000
_cell.length_c   1.000
_cell.angle_alpha   90.00
_cell.angle_beta   90.00
_cell.angle_gamma   90.00
#
_symmetry.space_group_name_H-M   'P 1'
#
loop_
_entity.id
_entity.type
_entity.pdbx_description
1 polymer ?
#
loop_
_entity_poly.entity_id
_entity_poly.type
_entity_poly.pdbx_seq_one_letter_code
_entity_poly.pdbx_strand_id
1 'polypeptide(L)'
;MNKIKKIEMKSIIVIIITFVSIPVVLFTLVIHFAHNSFMEEIGRYDSPGGTYTVIAYRTNGGATTSFGLECYLHKNRGWSGLDRKIYTEYPEFGDEVVWEDDDTVIINDTRIEDVTKDKEHIYHTKPVPTEQNH
;
A
#
# COMPACT_ATOMS: atom_id res chain seq x y z
N MET A 1 -0.77 -54.92 -17.49
CA MET A 1 -1.45 -53.66 -17.86
C MET A 1 -1.04 -52.57 -16.94
N ASN A 2 0.02 -52.32 -16.45
CA ASN A 2 -0.37 -51.28 -15.54
C ASN A 2 0.70 -50.26 -15.13
N LYS A 3 1.96 -50.52 -15.47
CA LYS A 3 3.00 -49.50 -15.28
C LYS A 3 2.92 -48.38 -16.34
N ILE A 4 2.63 -48.73 -17.58
CA ILE A 4 2.59 -47.76 -18.70
C ILE A 4 1.39 -46.79 -18.50
N LYS A 5 0.20 -47.29 -18.21
CA LYS A 5 -0.97 -46.42 -17.91
C LYS A 5 -0.77 -45.54 -16.67
N LYS A 6 -0.06 -46.02 -15.67
CA LYS A 6 0.25 -45.27 -14.47
C LYS A 6 1.27 -44.16 -14.71
N ILE A 7 2.22 -44.38 -15.64
CA ILE A 7 3.21 -43.38 -16.07
C ILE A 7 2.51 -42.31 -16.92
N GLU A 8 1.67 -42.70 -17.86
CA GLU A 8 0.90 -41.78 -18.70
C GLU A 8 -0.03 -40.90 -17.87
N MET A 9 -0.73 -41.46 -16.88
CA MET A 9 -1.62 -40.70 -15.99
C MET A 9 -0.85 -39.68 -15.14
N LYS A 10 0.33 -40.02 -14.62
CA LYS A 10 1.20 -39.12 -13.91
C LYS A 10 1.69 -37.97 -14.78
N SER A 11 2.07 -38.26 -16.01
CA SER A 11 2.50 -37.25 -16.98
C SER A 11 1.38 -36.30 -17.35
N ILE A 12 0.17 -36.79 -17.55
CA ILE A 12 -1.02 -35.97 -17.82
C ILE A 12 -1.31 -35.05 -16.65
N ILE A 13 -1.26 -35.54 -15.40
CA ILE A 13 -1.48 -34.76 -14.21
C ILE A 13 -0.43 -33.64 -14.09
N VAL A 14 0.84 -33.94 -14.33
CA VAL A 14 1.93 -32.94 -14.29
C VAL A 14 1.70 -31.88 -15.36
N ILE A 15 1.31 -32.26 -16.58
CA ILE A 15 1.03 -31.29 -17.65
C ILE A 15 -0.13 -30.37 -17.26
N ILE A 16 -1.22 -30.91 -16.71
CA ILE A 16 -2.37 -30.12 -16.28
C ILE A 16 -1.97 -29.14 -15.17
N ILE A 17 -1.23 -29.61 -14.16
CA ILE A 17 -0.75 -28.75 -13.06
C ILE A 17 0.13 -27.63 -13.61
N THR A 18 1.05 -27.95 -14.51
CA THR A 18 1.95 -26.95 -15.11
C THR A 18 1.17 -25.92 -15.93
N PHE A 19 0.18 -26.39 -16.71
CA PHE A 19 -0.62 -25.51 -17.56
C PHE A 19 -1.52 -24.55 -16.76
N VAL A 20 -1.94 -24.94 -15.56
CA VAL A 20 -2.73 -24.08 -14.66
C VAL A 20 -1.82 -23.19 -13.82
N SER A 21 -0.69 -23.69 -13.34
CA SER A 21 0.19 -22.92 -12.44
C SER A 21 0.91 -21.76 -13.13
N ILE A 22 1.33 -21.92 -14.40
CA ILE A 22 2.03 -20.87 -15.14
C ILE A 22 1.19 -19.60 -15.28
N PRO A 23 -0.06 -19.61 -15.77
CA PRO A 23 -0.86 -18.38 -15.86
C PRO A 23 -1.19 -17.77 -14.51
N VAL A 24 -1.36 -18.59 -13.46
CA VAL A 24 -1.59 -18.07 -12.11
C VAL A 24 -0.36 -17.33 -11.60
N VAL A 25 0.83 -17.88 -11.76
CA VAL A 25 2.09 -17.23 -11.36
C VAL A 25 2.31 -15.95 -12.17
N LEU A 26 2.11 -15.98 -13.49
CA LEU A 26 2.26 -14.80 -14.35
C LEU A 26 1.25 -13.71 -13.95
N PHE A 27 0.02 -14.07 -13.67
CA PHE A 27 -1.02 -13.11 -13.24
C PHE A 27 -0.69 -12.45 -11.90
N THR A 28 -0.20 -13.24 -10.94
CA THR A 28 0.24 -12.69 -9.64
C THR A 28 1.45 -11.79 -9.79
N LEU A 29 2.41 -12.13 -10.65
CA LEU A 29 3.56 -11.28 -10.95
C LEU A 29 3.14 -9.96 -11.61
N VAL A 30 2.22 -10.00 -12.57
CA VAL A 30 1.71 -8.79 -13.25
C VAL A 30 1.00 -7.88 -12.25
N ILE A 31 0.13 -8.41 -11.38
CA ILE A 31 -0.54 -7.63 -10.35
C ILE A 31 0.48 -7.02 -9.38
N HIS A 32 1.46 -7.81 -8.94
CA HIS A 32 2.48 -7.32 -8.02
C HIS A 32 3.33 -6.21 -8.64
N PHE A 33 3.70 -6.37 -9.90
CA PHE A 33 4.46 -5.35 -10.64
C PHE A 33 3.63 -4.07 -10.88
N ALA A 34 2.36 -4.23 -11.26
CA ALA A 34 1.46 -3.11 -11.48
C ALA A 34 1.22 -2.32 -10.18
N HIS A 35 1.00 -3.02 -9.07
CA HIS A 35 0.79 -2.38 -7.77
C HIS A 35 1.99 -1.52 -7.35
N ASN A 36 3.20 -2.03 -7.50
CA ASN A 36 4.43 -1.28 -7.17
C ASN A 36 4.71 -0.12 -8.13
N SER A 37 4.15 -0.12 -9.34
CA SER A 37 4.36 0.94 -10.32
C SER A 37 3.51 2.20 -10.06
N PHE A 38 2.48 2.08 -9.21
CA PHE A 38 1.57 3.19 -8.91
C PHE A 38 1.84 3.86 -7.55
N MET A 39 2.75 3.31 -6.74
CA MET A 39 3.09 3.82 -5.43
C MET A 39 4.60 3.99 -5.31
N GLU A 40 5.04 5.19 -5.01
CA GLU A 40 6.44 5.53 -4.75
C GLU A 40 6.60 5.90 -3.27
N GLU A 41 7.47 5.20 -2.55
CA GLU A 41 7.81 5.57 -1.18
C GLU A 41 8.62 6.87 -1.19
N ILE A 42 8.10 7.90 -0.55
CA ILE A 42 8.72 9.23 -0.50
C ILE A 42 9.33 9.56 0.87
N GLY A 43 8.96 8.84 1.92
CA GLY A 43 9.56 9.07 3.23
C GLY A 43 9.16 8.06 4.29
N ARG A 44 10.01 7.97 5.32
CA ARG A 44 9.77 7.21 6.56
C ARG A 44 10.05 8.10 7.76
N TYR A 45 9.12 8.11 8.69
CA TYR A 45 9.12 8.99 9.85
C TYR A 45 8.88 8.18 11.12
N ASP A 46 9.93 7.97 11.91
CA ASP A 46 9.85 7.20 13.15
C ASP A 46 9.26 8.03 14.28
N SER A 47 8.42 7.41 15.12
CA SER A 47 7.96 8.02 16.35
C SER A 47 9.11 8.23 17.33
N PRO A 48 9.04 9.21 18.26
CA PRO A 48 10.13 9.50 19.20
C PRO A 48 10.62 8.29 20.00
N GLY A 49 9.74 7.40 20.44
CA GLY A 49 10.09 6.16 21.12
C GLY A 49 10.45 5.00 20.19
N GLY A 50 10.39 5.19 18.88
CA GLY A 50 10.69 4.16 17.88
C GLY A 50 9.71 2.99 17.87
N THR A 51 8.51 3.18 18.40
CA THR A 51 7.46 2.15 18.43
C THR A 51 6.76 1.99 17.08
N TYR A 52 6.56 3.11 16.39
CA TYR A 52 5.87 3.19 15.12
C TYR A 52 6.70 3.95 14.08
N THR A 53 6.44 3.66 12.81
CA THR A 53 6.94 4.41 11.65
C THR A 53 5.77 4.76 10.75
N VAL A 54 5.64 6.03 10.37
CA VAL A 54 4.77 6.42 9.27
C VAL A 54 5.56 6.31 7.98
N ILE A 55 5.03 5.55 7.02
CA ILE A 55 5.59 5.41 5.68
C ILE A 55 4.69 6.17 4.72
N ALA A 56 5.25 7.17 4.07
CA ALA A 56 4.55 8.00 3.11
C ALA A 56 4.80 7.51 1.68
N TYR A 57 3.73 7.35 0.92
CA TYR A 57 3.75 6.95 -0.48
C TYR A 57 3.07 8.02 -1.33
N ARG A 58 3.73 8.39 -2.42
CA ARG A 58 3.10 9.11 -3.52
C ARG A 58 2.41 8.13 -4.43
N THR A 59 1.14 8.37 -4.71
CA THR A 59 0.34 7.54 -5.62
C THR A 59 0.13 8.26 -6.94
N ASN A 60 0.28 7.52 -8.03
CA ASN A 60 0.05 8.03 -9.38
C ASN A 60 -1.18 7.33 -9.97
N GLY A 61 -2.26 8.07 -10.13
CA GLY A 61 -3.53 7.56 -10.69
C GLY A 61 -3.55 7.46 -12.22
N GLY A 62 -2.45 7.82 -12.90
CA GLY A 62 -2.33 7.78 -14.36
C GLY A 62 -2.11 9.15 -15.01
N ALA A 63 -1.97 9.19 -16.33
CA ALA A 63 -1.51 10.34 -17.11
C ALA A 63 -2.40 11.59 -17.04
N THR A 64 -3.63 11.48 -16.59
CA THR A 64 -4.61 12.58 -16.50
C THR A 64 -5.01 12.93 -15.07
N THR A 65 -4.40 12.32 -14.07
CA THR A 65 -4.72 12.52 -12.66
C THR A 65 -3.54 13.14 -11.92
N SER A 66 -3.85 13.93 -10.89
CA SER A 66 -2.83 14.44 -9.97
C SER A 66 -2.25 13.33 -9.12
N PHE A 67 -1.09 13.57 -8.53
CA PHE A 67 -0.55 12.67 -7.52
C PHE A 67 -1.40 12.73 -6.25
N GLY A 68 -1.45 11.60 -5.54
CA GLY A 68 -2.03 11.50 -4.22
C GLY A 68 -0.98 11.13 -3.18
N LEU A 69 -1.26 11.41 -1.91
CA LEU A 69 -0.45 11.01 -0.77
C LEU A 69 -1.20 9.93 0.02
N GLU A 70 -0.54 8.82 0.30
CA GLU A 70 -1.02 7.80 1.23
C GLU A 70 0.02 7.54 2.31
N CYS A 71 -0.40 7.54 3.57
CA CYS A 71 0.48 7.24 4.69
C CYS A 71 0.02 5.98 5.42
N TYR A 72 0.98 5.11 5.69
CA TYR A 72 0.79 3.84 6.36
C TYR A 72 1.54 3.81 7.69
N LEU A 73 0.89 3.28 8.71
CA LEU A 73 1.50 3.06 10.02
C LEU A 73 2.09 1.65 10.06
N HIS A 74 3.40 1.59 10.28
CA HIS A 74 4.15 0.37 10.54
C HIS A 74 4.48 0.26 12.03
N LYS A 75 4.32 -0.93 12.61
CA LYS A 75 4.71 -1.22 13.98
C LYS A 75 6.10 -1.84 14.01
N ASN A 76 7.06 -1.16 14.64
CA ASN A 76 8.48 -1.57 14.62
C ASN A 76 8.82 -2.72 15.57
N ARG A 77 7.99 -2.98 16.60
CA ARG A 77 8.25 -3.99 17.63
C ARG A 77 7.07 -4.93 17.81
N GLY A 78 7.37 -6.20 17.99
CA GLY A 78 6.38 -7.24 18.17
C GLY A 78 5.88 -7.80 16.83
N TRP A 79 4.78 -8.57 16.88
CA TRP A 79 4.15 -9.04 15.65
C TRP A 79 3.49 -7.84 14.94
N SER A 80 4.13 -7.38 13.89
CA SER A 80 3.55 -6.39 13.00
C SER A 80 2.66 -7.15 12.02
N GLY A 81 1.36 -6.90 12.08
CA GLY A 81 0.46 -7.30 11.01
C GLY A 81 0.79 -6.54 9.71
N LEU A 82 -0.17 -6.49 8.82
CA LEU A 82 -0.07 -5.63 7.65
C LEU A 82 -0.04 -4.16 8.07
N ASP A 83 0.77 -3.36 7.38
CA ASP A 83 0.79 -1.91 7.57
C ASP A 83 -0.61 -1.34 7.38
N ARG A 84 -1.01 -0.45 8.27
CA ARG A 84 -2.34 0.12 8.26
C ARG A 84 -2.33 1.52 7.66
N LYS A 85 -3.18 1.76 6.67
CA LYS A 85 -3.37 3.10 6.12
C LYS A 85 -4.01 4.00 7.18
N ILE A 86 -3.38 5.12 7.47
CA ILE A 86 -3.85 6.11 8.46
C ILE A 86 -4.22 7.44 7.83
N TYR A 87 -3.75 7.73 6.61
CA TYR A 87 -4.00 9.00 5.95
C TYR A 87 -4.06 8.83 4.44
N THR A 88 -4.93 9.59 3.79
CA THR A 88 -5.01 9.71 2.32
C THR A 88 -5.37 11.14 1.96
N GLU A 89 -4.64 11.74 1.04
CA GLU A 89 -4.92 13.05 0.47
C GLU A 89 -4.87 13.01 -1.05
N TYR A 90 -5.84 13.65 -1.68
CA TYR A 90 -5.88 13.80 -3.12
C TYR A 90 -6.56 15.13 -3.51
N PRO A 91 -5.98 15.92 -4.40
CA PRO A 91 -4.58 15.85 -4.86
C PRO A 91 -3.57 16.09 -3.74
N GLU A 92 -2.32 15.62 -3.94
CA GLU A 92 -1.23 15.84 -2.99
C GLU A 92 -0.89 17.33 -2.89
N PHE A 93 -0.84 17.87 -1.64
CA PHE A 93 -0.42 19.25 -1.36
C PHE A 93 0.89 19.34 -0.56
N GLY A 94 1.47 18.22 -0.21
CA GLY A 94 2.71 18.12 0.54
C GLY A 94 2.85 16.74 1.17
N ASP A 95 3.98 16.53 1.82
CA ASP A 95 4.36 15.28 2.47
C ASP A 95 4.97 15.52 3.86
N GLU A 96 4.55 16.61 4.51
CA GLU A 96 5.03 16.94 5.84
C GLU A 96 4.44 15.98 6.88
N VAL A 97 5.30 15.25 7.57
CA VAL A 97 4.94 14.33 8.65
C VAL A 97 5.74 14.67 9.91
N VAL A 98 5.06 15.03 10.98
CA VAL A 98 5.65 15.43 12.24
C VAL A 98 5.00 14.64 13.40
N TRP A 99 5.81 13.94 14.19
CA TRP A 99 5.36 13.32 15.42
C TRP A 99 5.37 14.31 16.58
N GLU A 100 4.26 14.43 17.30
CA GLU A 100 4.20 15.17 18.57
C GLU A 100 4.64 14.30 19.76
N ASP A 101 4.23 13.04 19.74
CA ASP A 101 4.60 12.00 20.71
C ASP A 101 4.54 10.60 20.02
N ASP A 102 4.60 9.52 20.80
CA ASP A 102 4.58 8.16 20.24
C ASP A 102 3.23 7.74 19.65
N ASP A 103 2.16 8.39 20.02
CA ASP A 103 0.81 8.03 19.61
C ASP A 103 0.15 9.10 18.73
N THR A 104 0.71 10.30 18.64
CA THR A 104 0.14 11.45 17.94
C THR A 104 1.04 11.90 16.81
N VAL A 105 0.51 11.95 15.59
CA VAL A 105 1.21 12.41 14.40
C VAL A 105 0.41 13.48 13.66
N ILE A 106 1.09 14.47 13.12
CA ILE A 106 0.54 15.48 12.21
C ILE A 106 1.03 15.16 10.81
N ILE A 107 0.09 14.98 9.88
CA ILE A 107 0.37 14.78 8.47
C ILE A 107 -0.25 15.95 7.71
N ASN A 108 0.59 16.74 7.07
CA ASN A 108 0.23 18.05 6.57
C ASN A 108 -0.47 18.83 7.71
N ASP A 109 -1.61 19.41 7.53
CA ASP A 109 -2.34 20.12 8.60
C ASP A 109 -3.28 19.22 9.42
N THR A 110 -3.20 17.89 9.25
CA THR A 110 -4.12 16.97 9.91
C THR A 110 -3.47 16.28 11.10
N ARG A 111 -3.99 16.58 12.30
CA ARG A 111 -3.56 15.94 13.55
C ARG A 111 -4.33 14.64 13.78
N ILE A 112 -3.60 13.54 13.87
CA ILE A 112 -4.12 12.20 14.17
C ILE A 112 -3.75 11.88 15.62
N GLU A 113 -4.75 11.99 16.51
CA GLU A 113 -4.62 11.60 17.91
C GLU A 113 -4.76 10.08 18.01
N ASP A 114 -3.83 9.45 18.71
CA ASP A 114 -3.86 8.02 18.97
C ASP A 114 -3.91 7.16 17.69
N VAL A 115 -2.74 7.05 17.06
CA VAL A 115 -2.53 6.21 15.86
C VAL A 115 -2.85 4.73 16.09
N THR A 116 -3.03 4.30 17.36
CA THR A 116 -3.34 2.92 17.72
C THR A 116 -4.81 2.58 17.59
N LYS A 117 -5.69 3.58 17.63
CA LYS A 117 -7.13 3.36 17.50
C LYS A 117 -7.50 2.99 16.08
N ASP A 118 -8.34 1.99 15.99
CA ASP A 118 -8.91 1.47 14.75
C ASP A 118 -9.99 2.44 14.24
N LYS A 119 -9.57 3.67 13.89
CA LYS A 119 -10.44 4.63 13.23
C LYS A 119 -10.45 4.33 11.74
N GLU A 120 -11.65 4.33 11.18
CA GLU A 120 -11.88 4.33 9.74
C GLU A 120 -10.92 5.29 9.02
N HIS A 121 -10.48 4.89 7.85
CA HIS A 121 -9.56 5.64 7.00
C HIS A 121 -9.91 7.13 6.96
N ILE A 122 -9.00 7.97 7.43
CA ILE A 122 -9.18 9.42 7.36
C ILE A 122 -8.92 9.81 5.90
N TYR A 123 -9.99 10.05 5.17
CA TYR A 123 -9.92 10.58 3.82
C TYR A 123 -10.10 12.11 3.90
N HIS A 124 -9.05 12.85 3.57
CA HIS A 124 -9.15 14.28 3.36
C HIS A 124 -9.06 14.56 1.86
N THR A 125 -10.18 14.85 1.24
CA THR A 125 -10.21 15.50 -0.06
C THR A 125 -10.28 17.00 0.20
N LYS A 126 -9.17 17.72 0.09
CA LYS A 126 -9.24 19.18 -0.01
C LYS A 126 -10.01 19.53 -1.29
N PRO A 127 -10.98 20.45 -1.25
CA PRO A 127 -11.62 20.92 -2.48
C PRO A 127 -10.55 21.49 -3.39
N VAL A 128 -10.56 21.06 -4.64
CA VAL A 128 -9.72 21.67 -5.70
C VAL A 128 -9.95 23.17 -5.64
N PRO A 129 -8.92 24.02 -5.50
CA PRO A 129 -9.10 25.45 -5.58
C PRO A 129 -9.74 25.77 -6.92
N THR A 130 -10.93 26.29 -6.91
CA THR A 130 -11.58 26.79 -8.13
C THR A 130 -10.73 27.98 -8.58
N GLU A 131 -9.99 27.81 -9.67
CA GLU A 131 -9.31 28.91 -10.33
C GLU A 131 -10.34 30.01 -10.57
N GLN A 132 -10.25 31.08 -9.80
CA GLN A 132 -11.03 32.27 -10.09
C GLN A 132 -10.42 32.86 -11.36
N ASN A 133 -11.05 32.56 -12.49
CA ASN A 133 -10.82 33.30 -13.72
C ASN A 133 -11.19 34.77 -13.47
N HIS A 134 -10.17 35.57 -13.39
CA HIS A 134 -10.30 37.03 -13.52
C HIS A 134 -10.14 37.44 -14.98
#